data_15c4d99e81bff604c827d29bd5844579
#
_entry.id   15c4d99e81bff604c827d29bd5844579
#
_cell.length_a   1.000
_cell.length_b   1.000
_cell.length_c   1.000
_cell.angle_alpha   90.00
_cell.angle_beta   90.00
_cell.angle_gamma   90.00
#
_symmetry.space_group_name_H-M   'P 1'
#
loop_
_entity.id
_entity.type
_entity.pdbx_description
1 polymer ?
#
loop_
_entity_poly.entity_id
_entity_poly.type
_entity_poly.pdbx_seq_one_letter_code
_entity_poly.pdbx_strand_id
1 'polypeptide(L)'
;MVMLLEVENKGAYDVGGADCYLQVTGFDSNIIRGIDYVQSCGPVDGKNVYNLDGGWNQVEYSSSSITLPDDTLEYSPNLNLVWCYEYQTIANPSICVDPLFYQITSEQKACSPQDVGMGGGQGGPVSVTYTGVDMIGDTAVFEISVQNSG
;
A
#
# COMPACT_ATOMS: atom_id res chain seq x y z
N MET A 1 15.54 21.15 17.36
CA MET A 1 15.48 19.69 17.14
C MET A 1 15.42 19.46 15.64
N VAL A 2 16.16 18.48 15.15
CA VAL A 2 16.04 18.02 13.77
C VAL A 2 15.76 16.52 13.81
N MET A 3 14.79 16.06 13.01
CA MET A 3 14.46 14.67 12.85
C MET A 3 14.45 14.36 11.35
N LEU A 4 15.20 13.35 10.96
CA LEU A 4 15.28 12.86 9.59
C LEU A 4 14.50 11.54 9.50
N LEU A 5 13.56 11.48 8.56
CA LEU A 5 12.79 10.29 8.26
C LEU A 5 13.16 9.81 6.87
N GLU A 6 13.56 8.55 6.77
CA GLU A 6 13.78 7.90 5.50
C GLU A 6 12.53 7.09 5.12
N VAL A 7 12.05 7.30 3.92
CA VAL A 7 10.87 6.65 3.35
C VAL A 7 11.31 5.82 2.16
N GLU A 8 11.05 4.51 2.22
CA GLU A 8 11.35 3.57 1.14
C GLU A 8 10.06 3.01 0.54
N ASN A 9 9.97 2.94 -0.77
CA ASN A 9 8.89 2.25 -1.46
C ASN A 9 9.34 0.84 -1.89
N LYS A 10 8.86 -0.17 -1.20
CA LYS A 10 9.13 -1.59 -1.51
C LYS A 10 8.02 -2.25 -2.32
N GLY A 11 6.97 -1.50 -2.66
CA GLY A 11 5.88 -1.91 -3.53
C GLY A 11 6.19 -1.71 -5.01
N ALA A 12 5.23 -2.06 -5.86
CA ALA A 12 5.34 -1.92 -7.31
C ALA A 12 4.70 -0.63 -7.87
N TYR A 13 3.96 0.10 -7.04
CA TYR A 13 3.27 1.32 -7.44
C TYR A 13 4.10 2.55 -7.09
N ASP A 14 4.25 3.47 -8.06
CA ASP A 14 4.94 4.73 -7.83
C ASP A 14 4.06 5.67 -7.00
N VAL A 15 4.58 6.15 -5.88
CA VAL A 15 3.87 7.08 -5.00
C VAL A 15 4.24 8.50 -5.38
N GLY A 16 3.26 9.29 -5.82
CA GLY A 16 3.45 10.70 -6.15
C GLY A 16 3.65 11.57 -4.92
N GLY A 17 4.40 12.68 -5.06
CA GLY A 17 4.63 13.59 -3.95
C GLY A 17 3.38 14.31 -3.43
N ALA A 18 2.33 14.43 -4.26
CA ALA A 18 1.04 14.99 -3.87
C ALA A 18 0.12 13.98 -3.15
N ASP A 19 0.38 12.69 -3.34
CA ASP A 19 -0.46 11.59 -2.89
C ASP A 19 0.15 10.88 -1.67
N CYS A 20 1.20 11.46 -1.09
CA CYS A 20 1.91 10.93 0.06
C CYS A 20 2.23 12.04 1.04
N TYR A 21 1.86 11.84 2.30
CA TYR A 21 2.22 12.76 3.37
C TYR A 21 2.54 12.03 4.67
N LEU A 22 3.41 12.66 5.42
CA LEU A 22 3.84 12.28 6.76
C LEU A 22 3.32 13.30 7.76
N GLN A 23 2.79 12.82 8.89
CA GLN A 23 2.37 13.67 10.00
C GLN A 23 3.06 13.23 11.28
N VAL A 24 3.68 14.16 11.97
CA VAL A 24 4.29 13.93 13.28
C VAL A 24 3.44 14.54 14.37
N THR A 25 3.13 13.75 15.39
CA THR A 25 2.35 14.16 16.58
C THR A 25 2.95 13.56 17.85
N GLY A 26 2.30 13.77 19.01
CA GLY A 26 2.69 13.18 20.30
C GLY A 26 3.67 14.03 21.10
N PHE A 27 3.86 15.29 20.76
CA PHE A 27 4.65 16.26 21.54
C PHE A 27 3.83 17.50 21.89
N ASP A 28 4.26 18.22 22.94
CA ASP A 28 3.66 19.49 23.31
C ASP A 28 4.22 20.63 22.44
N SER A 29 3.34 21.30 21.72
CA SER A 29 3.68 22.43 20.85
C SER A 29 4.13 23.68 21.59
N ASN A 30 3.90 23.77 22.89
CA ASN A 30 4.46 24.84 23.73
C ASN A 30 5.93 24.60 24.08
N ILE A 31 6.36 23.32 24.13
CA ILE A 31 7.74 22.92 24.39
C ILE A 31 8.54 22.87 23.09
N ILE A 32 8.04 22.19 22.07
CA ILE A 32 8.69 22.05 20.76
C ILE A 32 7.91 22.89 19.75
N ARG A 33 8.49 24.01 19.33
CA ARG A 33 7.79 25.01 18.48
C ARG A 33 8.32 25.03 17.07
N GLY A 34 7.43 25.42 16.14
CA GLY A 34 7.78 25.66 14.73
C GLY A 34 8.05 24.40 13.93
N ILE A 35 7.48 23.26 14.34
CA ILE A 35 7.48 22.06 13.51
C ILE A 35 6.33 22.17 12.52
N ASP A 36 6.62 21.89 11.25
CA ASP A 36 5.63 21.66 10.22
C ASP A 36 5.06 20.25 10.43
N TYR A 37 3.84 20.15 10.96
CA TYR A 37 3.24 18.87 11.39
C TYR A 37 3.04 17.89 10.23
N VAL A 38 2.77 18.39 9.02
CA VAL A 38 2.46 17.59 7.85
C VAL A 38 3.40 17.98 6.72
N GLN A 39 4.11 17.01 6.18
CA GLN A 39 5.00 17.20 5.04
C GLN A 39 4.74 16.13 3.98
N SER A 40 4.99 16.48 2.71
CA SER A 40 5.00 15.49 1.63
C SER A 40 6.17 14.53 1.80
N CYS A 41 5.95 13.25 1.50
CA CYS A 41 7.04 12.27 1.41
C CYS A 41 7.91 12.47 0.16
N GLY A 42 7.51 13.37 -0.76
CA GLY A 42 8.09 13.46 -2.09
C GLY A 42 7.72 12.26 -2.97
N PRO A 43 8.08 12.29 -4.25
CA PRO A 43 7.90 11.15 -5.13
C PRO A 43 8.84 10.01 -4.72
N VAL A 44 8.28 8.78 -4.63
CA VAL A 44 9.04 7.56 -4.29
C VAL A 44 8.65 6.46 -5.27
N ASP A 45 9.55 6.15 -6.19
CA ASP A 45 9.32 5.18 -7.26
C ASP A 45 9.10 3.77 -6.71
N GLY A 46 8.20 3.03 -7.31
CA GLY A 46 7.98 1.62 -7.03
C GLY A 46 9.05 0.72 -7.65
N LYS A 47 9.03 -0.54 -7.27
CA LYS A 47 9.90 -1.57 -7.86
C LYS A 47 9.43 -1.89 -9.28
N ASN A 48 10.38 -1.95 -10.19
CA ASN A 48 10.16 -2.38 -11.56
C ASN A 48 11.40 -3.09 -12.12
N VAL A 49 11.37 -3.49 -13.38
CA VAL A 49 12.49 -4.23 -14.02
C VAL A 49 13.78 -3.42 -14.09
N TYR A 50 13.73 -2.10 -13.98
CA TYR A 50 14.87 -1.19 -14.02
C TYR A 50 15.28 -0.70 -12.62
N ASN A 51 14.36 -0.78 -11.64
CA ASN A 51 14.56 -0.39 -10.25
C ASN A 51 14.08 -1.51 -9.32
N LEU A 52 14.95 -2.48 -9.05
CA LEU A 52 14.63 -3.68 -8.29
C LEU A 52 14.48 -3.41 -6.79
N ASP A 53 15.11 -2.37 -6.29
CA ASP A 53 15.11 -2.03 -4.85
C ASP A 53 13.96 -1.10 -4.47
N GLY A 54 13.37 -0.42 -5.46
CA GLY A 54 12.42 0.66 -5.25
C GLY A 54 13.10 2.01 -4.99
N GLY A 55 12.31 3.06 -4.88
CA GLY A 55 12.77 4.41 -4.59
C GLY A 55 12.84 4.67 -3.08
N TRP A 56 13.59 5.69 -2.72
CA TRP A 56 13.62 6.22 -1.37
C TRP A 56 13.68 7.75 -1.38
N ASN A 57 13.24 8.36 -0.29
CA ASN A 57 13.34 9.80 -0.06
C ASN A 57 13.58 10.11 1.40
N GLN A 58 14.13 11.28 1.70
CA GLN A 58 14.37 11.74 3.06
C GLN A 58 13.53 12.99 3.34
N VAL A 59 12.81 12.96 4.46
CA VAL A 59 11.97 14.07 4.94
C VAL A 59 12.55 14.60 6.23
N GLU A 60 12.82 15.90 6.28
CA GLU A 60 13.36 16.58 7.45
C GLU A 60 12.26 17.34 8.19
N TYR A 61 12.13 17.08 9.49
CA TYR A 61 11.36 17.89 10.41
C TYR A 61 12.30 18.69 11.29
N SER A 62 12.18 20.00 11.28
CA SER A 62 12.97 20.88 12.11
C SER A 62 12.08 21.74 13.01
N SER A 63 12.50 21.93 14.27
CA SER A 63 11.85 22.85 15.19
C SER A 63 12.60 24.16 15.26
N SER A 64 11.87 25.27 15.38
CA SER A 64 12.48 26.60 15.56
C SER A 64 13.05 26.79 16.96
N SER A 65 12.40 26.24 17.99
CA SER A 65 12.87 26.30 19.38
C SER A 65 12.37 25.15 20.23
N ILE A 66 13.11 24.86 21.29
CA ILE A 66 12.69 23.97 22.38
C ILE A 66 12.83 24.77 23.69
N THR A 67 11.74 24.88 24.44
CA THR A 67 11.71 25.60 25.70
C THR A 67 10.99 24.77 26.75
N LEU A 68 11.71 24.37 27.79
CA LEU A 68 11.09 23.66 28.92
C LEU A 68 10.45 24.67 29.88
N PRO A 69 9.36 24.29 30.60
CA PRO A 69 8.84 25.03 31.74
C PRO A 69 9.88 25.18 32.84
N ASP A 70 9.77 26.22 33.65
CA ASP A 70 10.79 26.63 34.66
C ASP A 70 11.17 25.52 35.66
N ASP A 71 10.25 24.64 36.01
CA ASP A 71 10.47 23.55 36.98
C ASP A 71 10.69 22.17 36.33
N THR A 72 10.91 22.14 35.01
CA THR A 72 11.05 20.89 34.25
C THR A 72 12.49 20.74 33.76
N LEU A 73 13.18 19.67 34.16
CA LEU A 73 14.56 19.41 33.77
C LEU A 73 14.69 18.57 32.50
N GLU A 74 13.65 17.80 32.15
CA GLU A 74 13.64 16.92 31.00
C GLU A 74 12.23 16.81 30.37
N TYR A 75 12.17 16.48 29.09
CA TYR A 75 10.94 16.21 28.37
C TYR A 75 11.13 15.03 27.43
N SER A 76 10.38 13.96 27.64
CA SER A 76 10.44 12.70 26.91
C SER A 76 9.10 12.40 26.22
N PRO A 77 8.83 12.98 25.06
CA PRO A 77 7.59 12.71 24.33
C PRO A 77 7.61 11.35 23.62
N ASN A 78 6.44 10.73 23.51
CA ASN A 78 6.22 9.62 22.58
C ASN A 78 5.79 10.20 21.23
N LEU A 79 6.71 10.27 20.31
CA LEU A 79 6.41 10.73 18.94
C LEU A 79 5.60 9.68 18.19
N ASN A 80 4.49 10.10 17.60
CA ASN A 80 3.70 9.29 16.69
C ASN A 80 3.92 9.79 15.27
N LEU A 81 4.24 8.88 14.38
CA LEU A 81 4.35 9.11 12.94
C LEU A 81 3.15 8.47 12.25
N VAL A 82 2.38 9.27 11.53
CA VAL A 82 1.32 8.81 10.65
C VAL A 82 1.77 8.98 9.22
N TRP A 83 1.69 7.92 8.46
CA TRP A 83 2.03 7.91 7.05
C TRP A 83 0.80 7.55 6.22
N CYS A 84 0.40 8.44 5.29
CA CYS A 84 -0.71 8.23 4.37
C CYS A 84 -0.22 8.37 2.93
N TYR A 85 -0.59 7.41 2.09
CA TYR A 85 -0.20 7.39 0.69
C TYR A 85 -1.26 6.69 -0.15
N GLU A 86 -1.36 7.09 -1.43
CA GLU A 86 -2.17 6.38 -2.41
C GLU A 86 -1.44 5.13 -2.89
N TYR A 87 -2.19 4.06 -3.11
CA TYR A 87 -1.64 2.80 -3.59
C TYR A 87 -2.58 2.11 -4.57
N GLN A 88 -2.01 1.41 -5.55
CA GLN A 88 -2.75 0.59 -6.50
C GLN A 88 -2.21 -0.84 -6.52
N THR A 89 -3.12 -1.82 -6.46
CA THR A 89 -2.82 -3.23 -6.66
C THR A 89 -3.49 -3.71 -7.94
N ILE A 90 -2.75 -4.42 -8.78
CA ILE A 90 -3.25 -5.03 -10.02
C ILE A 90 -3.09 -6.54 -9.92
N ALA A 91 -4.20 -7.27 -10.09
CA ALA A 91 -4.24 -8.72 -10.14
C ALA A 91 -4.70 -9.17 -11.53
N ASN A 92 -4.01 -10.14 -12.12
CA ASN A 92 -4.29 -10.67 -13.45
C ASN A 92 -4.51 -12.18 -13.39
N PRO A 93 -5.65 -12.69 -12.86
CA PRO A 93 -5.97 -14.10 -12.88
C PRO A 93 -6.29 -14.55 -14.32
N SER A 94 -5.81 -15.73 -14.71
CA SER A 94 -6.20 -16.38 -15.96
C SER A 94 -7.35 -17.35 -15.67
N ILE A 95 -8.54 -17.05 -16.18
CA ILE A 95 -9.78 -17.78 -15.88
C ILE A 95 -10.33 -18.39 -17.15
N CYS A 96 -10.78 -19.65 -17.06
CA CYS A 96 -11.48 -20.34 -18.12
C CYS A 96 -12.99 -20.12 -17.98
N VAL A 97 -13.64 -19.72 -19.07
CA VAL A 97 -15.11 -19.65 -19.19
C VAL A 97 -15.54 -20.63 -20.27
N ASP A 98 -16.41 -21.57 -19.91
CA ASP A 98 -16.96 -22.58 -20.84
C ASP A 98 -18.49 -22.49 -20.89
N PRO A 99 -19.07 -21.79 -21.87
CA PRO A 99 -20.51 -21.67 -22.01
C PRO A 99 -21.24 -23.01 -22.21
N LEU A 100 -20.50 -24.06 -22.63
CA LEU A 100 -21.02 -25.41 -22.86
C LEU A 100 -20.60 -26.38 -21.74
N PHE A 101 -20.32 -25.86 -20.52
CA PHE A 101 -19.80 -26.67 -19.39
C PHE A 101 -20.69 -27.87 -19.06
N TYR A 102 -22.01 -27.70 -19.09
CA TYR A 102 -22.97 -28.77 -18.79
C TYR A 102 -23.41 -29.59 -20.02
N GLN A 103 -22.89 -29.27 -21.20
CA GLN A 103 -23.26 -29.99 -22.41
C GLN A 103 -22.26 -31.10 -22.72
N ILE A 104 -22.77 -32.28 -23.07
CA ILE A 104 -21.96 -33.38 -23.62
C ILE A 104 -21.68 -33.05 -25.09
N THR A 105 -20.44 -32.72 -25.39
CA THR A 105 -19.97 -32.44 -26.74
C THR A 105 -18.83 -33.39 -27.11
N SER A 106 -18.74 -33.73 -28.38
CA SER A 106 -17.60 -34.47 -28.94
C SER A 106 -16.39 -33.56 -29.23
N GLU A 107 -16.55 -32.26 -29.10
CA GLU A 107 -15.49 -31.29 -29.35
C GLU A 107 -14.51 -31.25 -28.16
N GLN A 108 -13.23 -31.14 -28.46
CA GLN A 108 -12.18 -30.99 -27.45
C GLN A 108 -12.24 -29.59 -26.86
N LYS A 109 -12.51 -29.51 -25.57
CA LYS A 109 -12.51 -28.24 -24.85
C LYS A 109 -11.09 -27.76 -24.64
N ALA A 110 -10.84 -26.46 -24.89
CA ALA A 110 -9.52 -25.84 -24.74
C ALA A 110 -9.12 -25.68 -23.26
N CYS A 111 -10.10 -25.54 -22.36
CA CYS A 111 -9.89 -25.42 -20.92
C CYS A 111 -11.11 -25.92 -20.15
N SER A 112 -11.00 -26.03 -18.84
CA SER A 112 -12.12 -26.30 -17.93
C SER A 112 -12.21 -25.19 -16.88
N PRO A 113 -13.42 -24.70 -16.56
CA PRO A 113 -13.61 -23.74 -15.47
C PRO A 113 -13.06 -24.31 -14.17
N GLN A 114 -12.21 -23.54 -13.54
CA GLN A 114 -11.65 -23.87 -12.23
C GLN A 114 -11.25 -22.61 -11.51
N ASP A 115 -11.27 -22.68 -10.20
CA ASP A 115 -10.88 -21.60 -9.34
C ASP A 115 -9.37 -21.33 -9.40
N VAL A 116 -8.99 -20.04 -9.26
CA VAL A 116 -7.61 -19.61 -9.32
C VAL A 116 -7.22 -18.96 -7.99
N GLY A 117 -6.32 -19.61 -7.26
CA GLY A 117 -5.66 -19.03 -6.11
C GLY A 117 -4.56 -18.06 -6.58
N MET A 118 -4.61 -16.83 -6.12
CA MET A 118 -3.59 -15.81 -6.35
C MET A 118 -2.57 -15.89 -5.21
N GLY A 119 -1.56 -16.74 -5.36
CA GLY A 119 -0.49 -16.88 -4.36
C GLY A 119 0.53 -15.74 -4.48
N GLY A 120 0.99 -15.25 -3.32
CA GLY A 120 2.06 -14.24 -3.24
C GLY A 120 1.56 -12.79 -3.20
N GLY A 121 2.43 -11.90 -2.75
CA GLY A 121 2.14 -10.48 -2.64
C GLY A 121 2.05 -9.82 -4.02
N GLN A 122 1.04 -9.00 -4.21
CA GLN A 122 0.86 -8.18 -5.41
C GLN A 122 1.48 -6.79 -5.23
N GLY A 123 2.40 -6.68 -4.29
CA GLY A 123 3.22 -5.49 -4.04
C GLY A 123 2.56 -4.44 -3.15
N GLY A 124 1.39 -4.70 -2.55
CA GLY A 124 0.69 -3.75 -1.71
C GLY A 124 -0.04 -4.38 -0.52
N PRO A 125 -0.58 -3.54 0.38
CA PRO A 125 -1.32 -4.00 1.55
C PRO A 125 -2.64 -4.68 1.20
N VAL A 126 -3.25 -4.30 0.08
CA VAL A 126 -4.48 -4.91 -0.44
C VAL A 126 -4.11 -5.87 -1.56
N SER A 127 -4.62 -7.09 -1.52
CA SER A 127 -4.36 -8.12 -2.53
C SER A 127 -5.62 -8.91 -2.86
N VAL A 128 -5.69 -9.39 -4.11
CA VAL A 128 -6.68 -10.38 -4.54
C VAL A 128 -6.10 -11.76 -4.23
N THR A 129 -6.76 -12.53 -3.37
CA THR A 129 -6.26 -13.82 -2.90
C THR A 129 -6.81 -15.00 -3.67
N TYR A 130 -7.98 -14.83 -4.27
CA TYR A 130 -8.70 -15.90 -4.93
C TYR A 130 -9.69 -15.34 -5.95
N THR A 131 -9.88 -16.06 -7.04
CA THR A 131 -10.94 -15.84 -8.00
C THR A 131 -11.60 -17.16 -8.34
N GLY A 132 -12.84 -17.33 -7.90
CA GLY A 132 -13.69 -18.46 -8.24
C GLY A 132 -14.45 -18.20 -9.53
N VAL A 133 -14.78 -19.26 -10.27
CA VAL A 133 -15.64 -19.22 -11.44
C VAL A 133 -16.68 -20.32 -11.39
N ASP A 134 -17.95 -19.94 -11.35
CA ASP A 134 -19.07 -20.85 -11.46
C ASP A 134 -19.82 -20.63 -12.78
N MET A 135 -20.15 -21.75 -13.45
CA MET A 135 -20.99 -21.72 -14.65
C MET A 135 -22.44 -22.02 -14.27
N ILE A 136 -23.34 -21.08 -14.56
CA ILE A 136 -24.79 -21.23 -14.36
C ILE A 136 -25.46 -21.13 -15.73
N GLY A 137 -25.69 -22.29 -16.37
CA GLY A 137 -26.11 -22.33 -17.74
C GLY A 137 -25.04 -21.79 -18.68
N ASP A 138 -25.35 -20.72 -19.41
CA ASP A 138 -24.44 -19.98 -20.30
C ASP A 138 -23.79 -18.76 -19.67
N THR A 139 -24.02 -18.54 -18.37
CA THR A 139 -23.52 -17.40 -17.62
C THR A 139 -22.37 -17.80 -16.70
N ALA A 140 -21.26 -17.05 -16.74
CA ALA A 140 -20.18 -17.19 -15.79
C ALA A 140 -20.36 -16.21 -14.62
N VAL A 141 -20.28 -16.72 -13.40
CA VAL A 141 -20.30 -15.95 -12.16
C VAL A 141 -18.89 -16.00 -11.55
N PHE A 142 -18.34 -14.83 -11.24
CA PHE A 142 -17.02 -14.71 -10.63
C PHE A 142 -17.16 -14.32 -9.16
N GLU A 143 -16.45 -15.05 -8.30
CA GLU A 143 -16.24 -14.69 -6.90
C GLU A 143 -14.82 -14.18 -6.74
N ILE A 144 -14.64 -12.94 -6.27
CA ILE A 144 -13.32 -12.32 -6.09
C ILE A 144 -13.12 -12.03 -4.61
N SER A 145 -12.12 -12.70 -4.01
CA SER A 145 -11.73 -12.48 -2.62
C SER A 145 -10.60 -11.45 -2.56
N VAL A 146 -10.84 -10.38 -1.79
CA VAL A 146 -9.88 -9.29 -1.56
C VAL A 146 -9.52 -9.25 -0.09
N GLN A 147 -8.24 -9.17 0.21
CA GLN A 147 -7.71 -9.10 1.57
C GLN A 147 -6.89 -7.83 1.76
N ASN A 148 -7.08 -7.17 2.90
CA ASN A 148 -6.19 -6.12 3.38
C ASN A 148 -5.31 -6.71 4.48
N SER A 149 -3.98 -6.64 4.30
CA SER A 149 -2.96 -7.16 5.22
C SER A 149 -2.07 -6.06 5.79
N GLY A 150 -2.49 -4.79 5.61
CA GLY A 150 -1.82 -3.62 6.16
C GLY A 150 -2.40 -3.15 7.49
#